data_661859f2176f42ea91bd9cc63003b88c
#
_entry.id   661859f2176f42ea91bd9cc63003b88c
#
_cell.length_a   1.000
_cell.length_b   1.000
_cell.length_c   1.000
_cell.angle_alpha   90.00
_cell.angle_beta   90.00
_cell.angle_gamma   90.00
#
_symmetry.space_group_name_H-M   'P 1'
#
loop_
_entity.id
_entity.type
_entity.pdbx_description
1 polymer ?
#
loop_
_entity_poly.entity_id
_entity_poly.type
_entity_poly.pdbx_seq_one_letter_code
_entity_poly.pdbx_strand_id
1 'polypeptide(L)'
;MDESGETPNTVTVHGPGEFTGDVAQLSGSPSLVSGVARGDCEVYEVSPDALRQILNNHPDLGDVILQAFIARRQLLKGSGTFTGLRVIGSRYSRDTFRIRDFLAENRMPFTWLDLEADPQVDKLLKEFGLTEADTPVVAWGRKLLLRNPSNRELAETLGIRRPLELEVYDLVVVGAGPAGLAAAVYGASEGLSTVVLERTGPGGQAGRSMRIENYLGFPTGVTGAELAERAVVQAGKFGARLPVGTLVTKLTFDNTYPTLHLEDGETVTAKCLLIATGADYRRLDAEGCAQFEGCGLYYAATFNEAQMCRGSNVALVGGGNSAGQAAVFLAAQARKVYLVIRGNDLHKDMSSYLVQRIEQTPNIELLRNTEVRRMSGDRYLKSIEVVNNKTGEVRTLETAALFSFIGAVPWSEWLSPEIERDAKGFVRTGPAVSQSPYWTPRRQPFLLETSHPGVFAAGDVRSGSVKRVASSVGEGAMAVQFVHEFLKEM
;
A
#
# COMPACT_ATOMS: atom_id res chain seq x y z
N MET A 1 15.95 -22.94 -5.00
CA MET A 1 17.17 -22.26 -5.49
C MET A 1 16.83 -20.83 -5.85
N ASP A 2 17.69 -19.91 -5.52
CA ASP A 2 17.62 -18.52 -5.99
C ASP A 2 18.33 -18.42 -7.35
N GLU A 3 17.61 -18.03 -8.40
CA GLU A 3 18.12 -17.88 -9.76
C GLU A 3 18.30 -16.39 -10.15
N SER A 4 18.19 -15.48 -9.18
CA SER A 4 18.29 -14.03 -9.41
C SER A 4 19.73 -13.54 -9.63
N GLY A 5 20.73 -14.33 -9.20
CA GLY A 5 22.15 -14.06 -9.39
C GLY A 5 22.72 -14.62 -10.71
N GLU A 6 24.02 -14.39 -10.95
CA GLU A 6 24.73 -14.93 -12.12
C GLU A 6 24.80 -16.47 -12.11
N THR A 7 24.91 -17.05 -10.92
CA THR A 7 24.88 -18.51 -10.69
C THR A 7 23.76 -18.84 -9.73
N PRO A 8 22.99 -19.95 -10.00
CA PRO A 8 21.95 -20.38 -9.08
C PRO A 8 22.51 -20.70 -7.69
N ASN A 9 21.91 -20.11 -6.67
CA ASN A 9 22.31 -20.33 -5.28
C ASN A 9 21.31 -21.22 -4.53
N THR A 10 21.82 -22.20 -3.76
CA THR A 10 20.98 -23.07 -2.94
C THR A 10 20.57 -22.33 -1.67
N VAL A 11 19.30 -22.01 -1.54
CA VAL A 11 18.73 -21.32 -0.37
C VAL A 11 18.53 -22.32 0.78
N THR A 12 17.92 -23.49 0.47
CA THR A 12 17.69 -24.57 1.43
C THR A 12 17.59 -25.91 0.70
N VAL A 13 17.77 -27.00 1.44
CA VAL A 13 17.57 -28.37 0.94
C VAL A 13 16.54 -29.02 1.84
N HIS A 14 15.58 -29.69 1.21
CA HIS A 14 14.55 -30.48 1.91
C HIS A 14 14.83 -31.95 1.73
N GLY A 15 14.72 -32.72 2.82
CA GLY A 15 14.88 -34.16 2.86
C GLY A 15 13.56 -34.93 2.82
N PRO A 16 13.61 -36.28 2.84
CA PRO A 16 12.42 -37.11 2.91
C PRO A 16 11.54 -36.77 4.11
N GLY A 17 10.21 -36.68 3.90
CA GLY A 17 9.24 -36.36 4.94
C GLY A 17 9.11 -34.85 5.23
N GLU A 18 9.87 -34.00 4.55
CA GLU A 18 9.75 -32.54 4.67
C GLU A 18 8.86 -31.97 3.57
N PHE A 19 8.35 -30.76 3.79
CA PHE A 19 7.54 -30.04 2.80
C PHE A 19 8.22 -28.72 2.42
N THR A 20 7.98 -28.28 1.17
CA THR A 20 8.38 -26.98 0.66
C THR A 20 7.17 -26.10 0.42
N GLY A 21 7.41 -24.81 0.18
CA GLY A 21 6.39 -23.79 -0.07
C GLY A 21 6.57 -22.58 0.84
N ASP A 22 5.88 -21.51 0.50
CA ASP A 22 5.83 -20.28 1.28
C ASP A 22 4.42 -19.65 1.24
N VAL A 23 4.26 -18.48 1.83
CA VAL A 23 2.99 -17.73 1.85
C VAL A 23 2.45 -17.39 0.46
N ALA A 24 3.26 -17.52 -0.59
CA ALA A 24 2.85 -17.26 -1.97
C ALA A 24 1.70 -18.18 -2.41
N GLN A 25 1.66 -19.43 -1.94
CA GLN A 25 0.59 -20.38 -2.24
C GLN A 25 -0.78 -19.90 -1.71
N LEU A 26 -0.81 -19.11 -0.66
CA LEU A 26 -2.03 -18.57 -0.06
C LEU A 26 -2.35 -17.16 -0.58
N SER A 27 -1.36 -16.27 -0.57
CA SER A 27 -1.54 -14.87 -0.99
C SER A 27 -1.68 -14.71 -2.50
N GLY A 28 -1.29 -15.75 -3.24
CA GLY A 28 -1.23 -15.68 -4.69
C GLY A 28 -0.06 -14.89 -5.25
N SER A 29 0.87 -14.47 -4.41
CA SER A 29 2.13 -13.84 -4.85
C SER A 29 2.99 -14.83 -5.62
N PRO A 30 3.90 -14.37 -6.50
CA PRO A 30 4.85 -15.25 -7.17
C PRO A 30 5.82 -15.90 -6.17
N SER A 31 6.26 -17.12 -6.49
CA SER A 31 7.34 -17.76 -5.75
C SER A 31 8.67 -17.02 -6.00
N LEU A 32 9.42 -16.78 -4.93
CA LEU A 32 10.73 -16.09 -4.99
C LEU A 32 11.86 -17.03 -5.39
N VAL A 33 11.67 -18.34 -5.28
CA VAL A 33 12.71 -19.36 -5.48
C VAL A 33 12.13 -20.55 -6.28
N SER A 34 12.99 -21.24 -7.00
CA SER A 34 12.66 -22.44 -7.75
C SER A 34 12.95 -23.70 -6.93
N GLY A 35 12.07 -24.71 -7.02
CA GLY A 35 12.34 -26.06 -6.52
C GLY A 35 13.08 -26.87 -7.59
N VAL A 36 14.23 -27.47 -7.20
CA VAL A 36 15.03 -28.31 -8.09
C VAL A 36 15.32 -29.65 -7.42
N ALA A 37 14.94 -30.75 -8.08
CA ALA A 37 15.23 -32.09 -7.57
C ALA A 37 16.73 -32.42 -7.66
N ARG A 38 17.28 -33.04 -6.61
CA ARG A 38 18.63 -33.62 -6.62
C ARG A 38 18.52 -35.14 -6.71
N GLY A 39 18.56 -35.65 -7.94
CA GLY A 39 18.34 -37.07 -8.22
C GLY A 39 16.84 -37.42 -8.35
N ASP A 40 16.54 -38.69 -8.26
CA ASP A 40 15.18 -39.20 -8.34
C ASP A 40 14.43 -38.88 -7.06
N CYS A 41 13.32 -38.12 -7.20
CA CYS A 41 12.49 -37.70 -6.09
C CYS A 41 11.02 -38.04 -6.36
N GLU A 42 10.34 -38.58 -5.36
CA GLU A 42 8.88 -38.71 -5.36
C GLU A 42 8.31 -37.60 -4.47
N VAL A 43 7.38 -36.81 -5.00
CA VAL A 43 6.78 -35.68 -4.30
C VAL A 43 5.27 -35.71 -4.44
N TYR A 44 4.57 -35.24 -3.40
CA TYR A 44 3.15 -34.93 -3.44
C TYR A 44 2.95 -33.45 -3.71
N GLU A 45 2.28 -33.12 -4.81
CA GLU A 45 1.89 -31.76 -5.12
C GLU A 45 0.52 -31.46 -4.50
N VAL A 46 0.46 -30.39 -3.70
CA VAL A 46 -0.77 -29.93 -3.06
C VAL A 46 -1.21 -28.64 -3.73
N SER A 47 -2.40 -28.66 -4.36
CA SER A 47 -2.97 -27.46 -4.97
C SER A 47 -3.30 -26.38 -3.91
N PRO A 48 -3.35 -25.08 -4.28
CA PRO A 48 -3.75 -24.03 -3.35
C PRO A 48 -5.10 -24.27 -2.66
N ASP A 49 -6.08 -24.84 -3.36
CA ASP A 49 -7.39 -25.15 -2.79
C ASP A 49 -7.33 -26.30 -1.78
N ALA A 50 -6.60 -27.37 -2.11
CA ALA A 50 -6.37 -28.47 -1.18
C ALA A 50 -5.59 -27.99 0.06
N LEU A 51 -4.60 -27.10 -0.13
CA LEU A 51 -3.86 -26.50 0.97
C LEU A 51 -4.81 -25.70 1.90
N ARG A 52 -5.70 -24.87 1.34
CA ARG A 52 -6.71 -24.13 2.13
C ARG A 52 -7.62 -25.07 2.92
N GLN A 53 -8.08 -26.18 2.31
CA GLN A 53 -8.86 -27.18 3.01
C GLN A 53 -8.10 -27.82 4.16
N ILE A 54 -6.81 -28.15 3.98
CA ILE A 54 -5.97 -28.67 5.06
C ILE A 54 -5.85 -27.65 6.20
N LEU A 55 -5.54 -26.38 5.88
CA LEU A 55 -5.37 -25.33 6.89
C LEU A 55 -6.64 -25.05 7.70
N ASN A 56 -7.82 -25.19 7.07
CA ASN A 56 -9.10 -24.91 7.72
C ASN A 56 -9.65 -26.13 8.47
N ASN A 57 -9.47 -27.35 7.95
CA ASN A 57 -10.05 -28.56 8.51
C ASN A 57 -9.13 -29.27 9.53
N HIS A 58 -7.83 -28.95 9.51
CA HIS A 58 -6.82 -29.54 10.42
C HIS A 58 -5.99 -28.43 11.08
N PRO A 59 -6.55 -27.71 12.09
CA PRO A 59 -5.92 -26.52 12.67
C PRO A 59 -4.49 -26.75 13.16
N ASP A 60 -4.22 -27.85 13.85
CA ASP A 60 -2.89 -28.16 14.40
C ASP A 60 -1.84 -28.29 13.29
N LEU A 61 -2.17 -28.99 12.19
CA LEU A 61 -1.30 -29.11 11.01
C LEU A 61 -1.21 -27.79 10.27
N GLY A 62 -2.33 -27.07 10.18
CA GLY A 62 -2.43 -25.75 9.57
C GLY A 62 -1.50 -24.74 10.21
N ASP A 63 -1.45 -24.71 11.53
CA ASP A 63 -0.57 -23.80 12.29
C ASP A 63 0.92 -24.08 12.01
N VAL A 64 1.32 -25.36 11.99
CA VAL A 64 2.70 -25.75 11.68
C VAL A 64 3.09 -25.32 10.26
N ILE A 65 2.23 -25.58 9.28
CA ILE A 65 2.49 -25.21 7.87
C ILE A 65 2.57 -23.68 7.73
N LEU A 66 1.62 -22.96 8.30
CA LEU A 66 1.54 -21.51 8.19
C LEU A 66 2.72 -20.81 8.86
N GLN A 67 3.13 -21.25 10.05
CA GLN A 67 4.31 -20.73 10.73
C GLN A 67 5.59 -21.01 9.93
N ALA A 68 5.72 -22.21 9.36
CA ALA A 68 6.87 -22.54 8.51
C ALA A 68 6.92 -21.66 7.25
N PHE A 69 5.78 -21.40 6.61
CA PHE A 69 5.69 -20.51 5.45
C PHE A 69 6.09 -19.07 5.77
N ILE A 70 5.59 -18.53 6.88
CA ILE A 70 5.94 -17.18 7.35
C ILE A 70 7.45 -17.08 7.66
N ALA A 71 7.98 -18.06 8.40
CA ALA A 71 9.40 -18.09 8.76
C ALA A 71 10.30 -18.17 7.53
N ARG A 72 9.97 -19.01 6.55
CA ARG A 72 10.71 -19.12 5.28
C ARG A 72 10.71 -17.80 4.51
N ARG A 73 9.57 -17.12 4.42
CA ARG A 73 9.48 -15.82 3.74
C ARG A 73 10.35 -14.77 4.44
N GLN A 74 10.39 -14.77 5.76
CA GLN A 74 11.26 -13.87 6.53
C GLN A 74 12.74 -14.18 6.31
N LEU A 75 13.14 -15.45 6.28
CA LEU A 75 14.51 -15.85 5.99
C LEU A 75 14.95 -15.41 4.59
N LEU A 76 14.10 -15.58 3.57
CA LEU A 76 14.38 -15.12 2.21
C LEU A 76 14.60 -13.60 2.14
N LYS A 77 13.77 -12.83 2.86
CA LYS A 77 13.91 -11.36 2.93
C LYS A 77 15.14 -10.90 3.71
N GLY A 78 15.55 -11.65 4.73
CA GLY A 78 16.68 -11.32 5.60
C GLY A 78 18.03 -11.85 5.12
N SER A 79 18.06 -12.79 4.18
CA SER A 79 19.30 -13.34 3.64
C SER A 79 19.93 -12.33 2.67
N GLY A 80 21.05 -11.74 3.03
CA GLY A 80 21.81 -10.83 2.14
C GLY A 80 22.33 -11.50 0.86
N THR A 81 22.06 -12.80 0.67
CA THR A 81 22.42 -13.59 -0.51
C THR A 81 21.30 -13.61 -1.58
N PHE A 82 20.07 -13.26 -1.22
CA PHE A 82 18.97 -13.18 -2.17
C PHE A 82 19.00 -11.82 -2.88
N THR A 83 19.40 -11.79 -4.14
CA THR A 83 19.51 -10.55 -4.91
C THR A 83 18.18 -10.06 -5.44
N GLY A 84 17.20 -10.94 -5.61
CA GLY A 84 15.85 -10.58 -6.11
C GLY A 84 15.89 -9.87 -7.46
N LEU A 85 14.92 -8.99 -7.63
CA LEU A 85 14.89 -8.06 -8.76
C LEU A 85 15.98 -7.00 -8.59
N ARG A 86 16.60 -6.56 -9.68
CA ARG A 86 17.47 -5.39 -9.72
C ARG A 86 16.73 -4.23 -10.37
N VAL A 87 16.65 -3.11 -9.68
CA VAL A 87 16.15 -1.86 -10.23
C VAL A 87 17.34 -0.93 -10.45
N ILE A 88 17.63 -0.59 -11.69
CA ILE A 88 18.73 0.29 -12.06
C ILE A 88 18.14 1.62 -12.49
N GLY A 89 18.49 2.70 -11.81
CA GLY A 89 17.95 4.01 -12.15
C GLY A 89 18.33 5.10 -11.16
N SER A 90 18.21 6.33 -11.62
CA SER A 90 18.55 7.53 -10.86
C SER A 90 17.63 7.74 -9.66
N ARG A 91 18.21 8.14 -8.51
CA ARG A 91 17.46 8.61 -7.33
C ARG A 91 16.59 9.82 -7.61
N TYR A 92 16.85 10.54 -8.68
CA TYR A 92 16.14 11.73 -9.09
C TYR A 92 15.09 11.46 -10.19
N SER A 93 14.87 10.20 -10.56
CA SER A 93 13.88 9.79 -11.55
C SER A 93 12.55 9.43 -10.86
N ARG A 94 11.47 10.09 -11.30
CA ARG A 94 10.10 9.76 -10.87
C ARG A 94 9.73 8.30 -11.18
N ASP A 95 10.17 7.81 -12.35
CA ASP A 95 9.87 6.45 -12.77
C ASP A 95 10.66 5.44 -11.96
N THR A 96 11.91 5.71 -11.60
CA THR A 96 12.68 4.87 -10.67
C THR A 96 11.95 4.79 -9.31
N PHE A 97 11.47 5.93 -8.81
CA PHE A 97 10.72 5.97 -7.56
C PHE A 97 9.43 5.17 -7.65
N ARG A 98 8.62 5.35 -8.71
CA ARG A 98 7.36 4.63 -8.96
C ARG A 98 7.58 3.11 -8.98
N ILE A 99 8.60 2.63 -9.68
CA ILE A 99 8.92 1.20 -9.77
C ILE A 99 9.32 0.64 -8.41
N ARG A 100 10.20 1.33 -7.68
CA ARG A 100 10.65 0.92 -6.34
C ARG A 100 9.49 0.90 -5.35
N ASP A 101 8.63 1.89 -5.37
CA ASP A 101 7.45 2.01 -4.51
C ASP A 101 6.48 0.87 -4.80
N PHE A 102 6.19 0.60 -6.08
CA PHE A 102 5.34 -0.52 -6.49
C PHE A 102 5.89 -1.88 -6.01
N LEU A 103 7.16 -2.15 -6.21
CA LEU A 103 7.80 -3.40 -5.77
C LEU A 103 7.77 -3.54 -4.24
N ALA A 104 8.05 -2.46 -3.52
CA ALA A 104 8.01 -2.45 -2.05
C ALA A 104 6.59 -2.69 -1.50
N GLU A 105 5.56 -2.04 -2.07
CA GLU A 105 4.16 -2.24 -1.69
C GLU A 105 3.71 -3.68 -1.93
N ASN A 106 4.21 -4.32 -3.00
CA ASN A 106 3.91 -5.71 -3.32
C ASN A 106 4.84 -6.73 -2.65
N ARG A 107 5.70 -6.29 -1.72
CA ARG A 107 6.66 -7.15 -0.97
C ARG A 107 7.57 -7.96 -1.87
N MET A 108 7.83 -7.44 -3.08
CA MET A 108 8.80 -8.02 -3.98
C MET A 108 10.21 -7.59 -3.56
N PRO A 109 11.10 -8.52 -3.19
CA PRO A 109 12.46 -8.16 -2.86
C PRO A 109 13.20 -7.63 -4.08
N PHE A 110 13.87 -6.51 -3.92
CA PHE A 110 14.70 -5.94 -4.98
C PHE A 110 15.95 -5.28 -4.41
N THR A 111 16.99 -5.23 -5.23
CA THR A 111 18.18 -4.42 -5.01
C THR A 111 18.11 -3.21 -5.91
N TRP A 112 18.22 -2.01 -5.33
CA TRP A 112 18.31 -0.78 -6.11
C TRP A 112 19.76 -0.40 -6.35
N LEU A 113 20.10 -0.19 -7.61
CA LEU A 113 21.40 0.27 -8.08
C LEU A 113 21.22 1.72 -8.58
N ASP A 114 21.81 2.64 -7.85
CA ASP A 114 21.65 4.06 -8.06
C ASP A 114 22.72 4.58 -9.04
N LEU A 115 22.29 5.20 -10.12
CA LEU A 115 23.19 5.79 -11.14
C LEU A 115 24.19 6.78 -10.56
N GLU A 116 23.83 7.50 -9.50
CA GLU A 116 24.66 8.54 -8.91
C GLU A 116 25.64 8.01 -7.84
N ALA A 117 25.42 6.81 -7.32
CA ALA A 117 26.20 6.32 -6.17
C ALA A 117 26.91 4.99 -6.38
N ASP A 118 26.41 4.15 -7.29
CA ASP A 118 26.95 2.79 -7.44
C ASP A 118 27.92 2.71 -8.64
N PRO A 119 29.24 2.50 -8.39
CA PRO A 119 30.24 2.46 -9.46
C PRO A 119 30.13 1.23 -10.37
N GLN A 120 29.32 0.23 -10.02
CA GLN A 120 29.13 -0.96 -10.86
C GLN A 120 28.03 -0.79 -11.91
N VAL A 121 27.22 0.26 -11.83
CA VAL A 121 26.08 0.47 -12.72
C VAL A 121 26.48 0.54 -14.18
N ASP A 122 27.52 1.30 -14.52
CA ASP A 122 27.99 1.45 -15.91
C ASP A 122 28.43 0.10 -16.52
N LYS A 123 29.10 -0.72 -15.73
CA LYS A 123 29.51 -2.06 -16.15
C LYS A 123 28.30 -2.95 -16.40
N LEU A 124 27.34 -2.93 -15.48
CA LEU A 124 26.13 -3.74 -15.55
C LEU A 124 25.24 -3.32 -16.73
N LEU A 125 25.05 -2.02 -16.97
CA LEU A 125 24.32 -1.54 -18.14
C LEU A 125 24.95 -2.03 -19.45
N LYS A 126 26.28 -1.96 -19.56
CA LYS A 126 27.02 -2.47 -20.74
C LYS A 126 26.85 -3.97 -20.93
N GLU A 127 26.84 -4.76 -19.87
CA GLU A 127 26.61 -6.22 -19.91
C GLU A 127 25.19 -6.56 -20.46
N PHE A 128 24.21 -5.71 -20.19
CA PHE A 128 22.85 -5.81 -20.77
C PHE A 128 22.70 -5.14 -22.14
N GLY A 129 23.74 -4.52 -22.68
CA GLY A 129 23.67 -3.75 -23.92
C GLY A 129 22.85 -2.46 -23.80
N LEU A 130 22.86 -1.85 -22.61
CA LEU A 130 22.08 -0.67 -22.25
C LEU A 130 22.96 0.54 -21.96
N THR A 131 22.33 1.72 -21.96
CA THR A 131 22.89 3.00 -21.58
C THR A 131 22.07 3.66 -20.47
N GLU A 132 22.57 4.74 -19.88
CA GLU A 132 21.80 5.54 -18.92
C GLU A 132 20.44 6.00 -19.47
N ALA A 133 20.34 6.28 -20.77
CA ALA A 133 19.10 6.73 -21.41
C ALA A 133 18.00 5.64 -21.41
N ASP A 134 18.35 4.38 -21.24
CA ASP A 134 17.41 3.27 -21.17
C ASP A 134 16.81 3.09 -19.76
N THR A 135 17.31 3.84 -18.76
CA THR A 135 16.86 3.71 -17.36
C THR A 135 15.58 4.48 -17.07
N PRO A 136 14.76 4.06 -16.07
CA PRO A 136 14.98 2.95 -15.16
C PRO A 136 14.78 1.56 -15.82
N VAL A 137 15.57 0.61 -15.37
CA VAL A 137 15.54 -0.78 -15.84
C VAL A 137 15.22 -1.72 -14.68
N VAL A 138 14.35 -2.69 -14.93
CA VAL A 138 14.10 -3.80 -14.00
C VAL A 138 14.64 -5.09 -14.62
N ALA A 139 15.54 -5.76 -13.90
CA ALA A 139 16.15 -7.00 -14.35
C ALA A 139 16.00 -8.13 -13.31
N TRP A 140 15.77 -9.36 -13.78
CA TRP A 140 15.80 -10.55 -12.94
C TRP A 140 16.70 -11.61 -13.58
N GLY A 141 17.91 -11.73 -13.04
CA GLY A 141 18.96 -12.54 -13.65
C GLY A 141 19.23 -12.11 -15.09
N ARG A 142 19.37 -13.09 -15.98
CA ARG A 142 19.46 -12.87 -17.45
C ARG A 142 18.15 -13.12 -18.18
N LYS A 143 17.10 -13.53 -17.45
CA LYS A 143 15.82 -13.98 -18.02
C LYS A 143 14.83 -12.84 -18.28
N LEU A 144 14.87 -11.80 -17.47
CA LEU A 144 13.94 -10.68 -17.53
C LEU A 144 14.69 -9.36 -17.60
N LEU A 145 14.34 -8.54 -18.55
CA LEU A 145 14.83 -7.17 -18.70
C LEU A 145 13.69 -6.28 -19.19
N LEU A 146 13.24 -5.36 -18.35
CA LEU A 146 12.20 -4.39 -18.67
C LEU A 146 12.75 -2.97 -18.60
N ARG A 147 12.43 -2.16 -19.60
CA ARG A 147 12.84 -0.73 -19.70
C ARG A 147 11.66 0.13 -19.33
N ASN A 148 11.80 0.90 -18.28
CA ASN A 148 10.76 1.77 -17.72
C ASN A 148 9.35 1.15 -17.74
N PRO A 149 9.16 -0.06 -17.16
CA PRO A 149 7.86 -0.73 -17.21
C PRO A 149 6.81 0.05 -16.45
N SER A 150 5.57 0.03 -16.92
CA SER A 150 4.41 0.46 -16.16
C SER A 150 4.17 -0.46 -14.94
N ASN A 151 3.42 0.01 -13.95
CA ASN A 151 3.05 -0.84 -12.81
C ASN A 151 2.24 -2.05 -13.24
N ARG A 152 1.40 -1.90 -14.27
CA ARG A 152 0.64 -3.00 -14.87
C ARG A 152 1.56 -4.04 -15.51
N GLU A 153 2.49 -3.61 -16.34
CA GLU A 153 3.47 -4.51 -16.98
C GLU A 153 4.32 -5.25 -15.95
N LEU A 154 4.72 -4.58 -14.86
CA LEU A 154 5.38 -5.22 -13.72
C LEU A 154 4.47 -6.26 -13.06
N ALA A 155 3.20 -5.91 -12.79
CA ALA A 155 2.26 -6.81 -12.15
C ALA A 155 1.99 -8.06 -12.99
N GLU A 156 1.84 -7.91 -14.32
CA GLU A 156 1.64 -9.01 -15.26
C GLU A 156 2.90 -9.89 -15.36
N THR A 157 4.06 -9.27 -15.62
CA THR A 157 5.32 -9.99 -15.84
C THR A 157 5.79 -10.73 -14.58
N LEU A 158 5.57 -10.15 -13.41
CA LEU A 158 5.93 -10.76 -12.13
C LEU A 158 4.85 -11.71 -11.59
N GLY A 159 3.73 -11.91 -12.31
CA GLY A 159 2.65 -12.79 -11.89
C GLY A 159 1.89 -12.30 -10.64
N ILE A 160 1.99 -11.00 -10.32
CA ILE A 160 1.27 -10.37 -9.22
C ILE A 160 -0.20 -10.15 -9.63
N ARG A 161 -0.42 -9.74 -10.88
CA ARG A 161 -1.76 -9.60 -11.44
C ARG A 161 -2.33 -10.97 -11.79
N ARG A 162 -3.54 -11.23 -11.33
CA ARG A 162 -4.29 -12.45 -11.62
C ARG A 162 -5.60 -12.13 -12.32
N PRO A 163 -6.07 -12.98 -13.22
CA PRO A 163 -7.38 -12.81 -13.83
C PRO A 163 -8.48 -12.96 -12.79
N LEU A 164 -9.60 -12.33 -13.05
CA LEU A 164 -10.84 -12.54 -12.30
C LEU A 164 -11.36 -13.96 -12.65
N GLU A 165 -11.76 -14.71 -11.63
CA GLU A 165 -12.22 -16.09 -11.81
C GLU A 165 -13.73 -16.20 -12.01
N LEU A 166 -14.48 -15.20 -11.52
CA LEU A 166 -15.94 -15.14 -11.60
C LEU A 166 -16.37 -13.84 -12.27
N GLU A 167 -17.45 -13.89 -13.02
CA GLU A 167 -18.12 -12.70 -13.56
C GLU A 167 -18.94 -11.97 -12.49
N VAL A 168 -19.46 -12.72 -11.50
CA VAL A 168 -20.27 -12.20 -10.40
C VAL A 168 -19.75 -12.71 -9.06
N TYR A 169 -19.50 -11.80 -8.14
CA TYR A 169 -19.10 -12.09 -6.76
C TYR A 169 -20.19 -11.70 -5.76
N ASP A 170 -20.28 -12.40 -4.62
CA ASP A 170 -21.16 -12.00 -3.52
C ASP A 170 -20.70 -10.66 -2.95
N LEU A 171 -19.38 -10.48 -2.79
CA LEU A 171 -18.77 -9.26 -2.30
C LEU A 171 -17.58 -8.85 -3.17
N VAL A 172 -17.68 -7.69 -3.80
CA VAL A 172 -16.53 -7.00 -4.40
C VAL A 172 -16.10 -5.86 -3.48
N VAL A 173 -14.82 -5.84 -3.15
CA VAL A 173 -14.20 -4.77 -2.34
C VAL A 173 -13.26 -3.97 -3.24
N VAL A 174 -13.36 -2.66 -3.24
CA VAL A 174 -12.43 -1.78 -3.98
C VAL A 174 -11.48 -1.11 -3.01
N GLY A 175 -10.21 -1.50 -3.07
CA GLY A 175 -9.13 -1.04 -2.20
C GLY A 175 -8.74 -2.06 -1.13
N ALA A 176 -7.44 -2.40 -1.09
CA ALA A 176 -6.83 -3.34 -0.14
C ALA A 176 -6.15 -2.63 1.05
N GLY A 177 -6.70 -1.50 1.50
CA GLY A 177 -6.33 -0.88 2.77
C GLY A 177 -6.87 -1.67 3.98
N PRO A 178 -6.68 -1.20 5.23
CA PRO A 178 -7.12 -1.92 6.42
C PRO A 178 -8.62 -2.29 6.43
N ALA A 179 -9.48 -1.42 5.91
CA ALA A 179 -10.91 -1.69 5.81
C ALA A 179 -11.21 -2.81 4.81
N GLY A 180 -10.62 -2.73 3.61
CA GLY A 180 -10.83 -3.73 2.57
C GLY A 180 -10.23 -5.09 2.93
N LEU A 181 -9.05 -5.13 3.55
CA LEU A 181 -8.44 -6.38 4.01
C LEU A 181 -9.24 -7.03 5.14
N ALA A 182 -9.78 -6.23 6.07
CA ALA A 182 -10.68 -6.75 7.10
C ALA A 182 -11.95 -7.35 6.48
N ALA A 183 -12.58 -6.63 5.55
CA ALA A 183 -13.75 -7.14 4.84
C ALA A 183 -13.44 -8.41 4.03
N ALA A 184 -12.24 -8.51 3.43
CA ALA A 184 -11.80 -9.72 2.73
C ALA A 184 -11.69 -10.93 3.67
N VAL A 185 -11.08 -10.73 4.85
CA VAL A 185 -10.96 -11.79 5.87
C VAL A 185 -12.32 -12.26 6.32
N TYR A 186 -13.19 -11.35 6.73
CA TYR A 186 -14.52 -11.71 7.23
C TYR A 186 -15.42 -12.28 6.12
N GLY A 187 -15.50 -11.61 4.97
CA GLY A 187 -16.34 -12.07 3.87
C GLY A 187 -15.98 -13.49 3.42
N ALA A 188 -14.70 -13.77 3.20
CA ALA A 188 -14.27 -15.10 2.79
C ALA A 188 -14.39 -16.15 3.91
N SER A 189 -14.08 -15.79 5.17
CA SER A 189 -14.22 -16.72 6.30
C SER A 189 -15.68 -17.09 6.61
N GLU A 190 -16.62 -16.24 6.23
CA GLU A 190 -18.07 -16.46 6.39
C GLU A 190 -18.72 -17.01 5.11
N GLY A 191 -17.92 -17.43 4.12
CA GLY A 191 -18.37 -18.19 2.95
C GLY A 191 -18.81 -17.36 1.75
N LEU A 192 -18.60 -16.03 1.76
CA LEU A 192 -18.89 -15.22 0.59
C LEU A 192 -17.78 -15.36 -0.49
N SER A 193 -18.19 -15.48 -1.76
CA SER A 193 -17.25 -15.31 -2.86
C SER A 193 -16.75 -13.85 -2.88
N THR A 194 -15.52 -13.65 -2.39
CA THR A 194 -14.97 -12.32 -2.11
C THR A 194 -13.75 -12.01 -2.97
N VAL A 195 -13.77 -10.87 -3.66
CA VAL A 195 -12.62 -10.33 -4.40
C VAL A 195 -12.32 -8.91 -3.96
N VAL A 196 -11.03 -8.60 -3.84
CA VAL A 196 -10.53 -7.25 -3.51
C VAL A 196 -9.76 -6.71 -4.69
N LEU A 197 -10.25 -5.67 -5.32
CA LEU A 197 -9.59 -5.01 -6.45
C LEU A 197 -8.62 -3.94 -5.91
N GLU A 198 -7.33 -4.11 -6.22
CA GLU A 198 -6.28 -3.19 -5.73
C GLU A 198 -5.43 -2.66 -6.88
N ARG A 199 -5.26 -1.34 -6.93
CA ARG A 199 -4.55 -0.65 -8.02
C ARG A 199 -3.01 -0.76 -7.95
N THR A 200 -2.43 -0.70 -6.74
CA THR A 200 -0.97 -0.61 -6.55
C THR A 200 -0.39 -1.71 -5.68
N GLY A 201 -0.88 -1.87 -4.48
CA GLY A 201 -0.41 -2.88 -3.55
C GLY A 201 -1.17 -2.87 -2.22
N PRO A 202 -1.26 -4.04 -1.56
CA PRO A 202 -2.08 -4.18 -0.35
C PRO A 202 -1.46 -3.46 0.85
N GLY A 203 -2.34 -2.89 1.69
CA GLY A 203 -2.00 -2.18 2.92
C GLY A 203 -2.45 -0.73 2.92
N GLY A 204 -2.67 -0.12 1.73
CA GLY A 204 -3.08 1.27 1.61
C GLY A 204 -2.12 2.22 2.35
N GLN A 205 -2.62 3.35 2.84
CA GLN A 205 -1.83 4.33 3.60
C GLN A 205 -1.22 3.74 4.88
N ALA A 206 -1.91 2.82 5.54
CA ALA A 206 -1.39 2.16 6.73
C ALA A 206 -0.17 1.28 6.42
N GLY A 207 -0.16 0.60 5.27
CA GLY A 207 0.95 -0.24 4.80
C GLY A 207 2.28 0.51 4.63
N ARG A 208 2.22 1.82 4.41
CA ARG A 208 3.37 2.73 4.28
C ARG A 208 3.92 3.24 5.62
N SER A 209 3.21 2.99 6.74
CA SER A 209 3.65 3.44 8.06
C SER A 209 4.82 2.61 8.55
N MET A 210 5.94 3.26 8.85
CA MET A 210 7.13 2.58 9.37
C MET A 210 6.91 1.99 10.76
N ARG A 211 6.01 2.59 11.55
CA ARG A 211 5.65 2.08 12.87
C ARG A 211 4.26 2.53 13.29
N ILE A 212 3.41 1.57 13.61
CA ILE A 212 2.08 1.78 14.18
C ILE A 212 2.16 1.34 15.64
N GLU A 213 2.19 2.30 16.57
CA GLU A 213 2.41 2.04 18.00
C GLU A 213 1.10 1.96 18.80
N ASN A 214 0.00 2.41 18.23
CA ASN A 214 -1.30 2.49 18.89
C ASN A 214 -2.34 1.52 18.31
N TYR A 215 -1.89 0.45 17.62
CA TYR A 215 -2.77 -0.64 17.23
C TYR A 215 -2.78 -1.70 18.33
N LEU A 216 -3.98 -2.06 18.78
CA LEU A 216 -4.17 -2.97 19.90
C LEU A 216 -3.53 -4.35 19.62
N GLY A 217 -2.83 -4.92 20.61
CA GLY A 217 -2.18 -6.22 20.54
C GLY A 217 -0.70 -6.17 20.16
N PHE A 218 -0.14 -4.98 19.86
CA PHE A 218 1.25 -4.78 19.50
C PHE A 218 1.97 -3.81 20.46
N PRO A 219 2.37 -4.25 21.65
CA PRO A 219 2.95 -3.36 22.67
C PRO A 219 4.27 -2.70 22.25
N THR A 220 5.01 -3.33 21.33
CA THR A 220 6.25 -2.77 20.75
C THR A 220 6.00 -2.03 19.44
N GLY A 221 4.73 -1.90 19.01
CA GLY A 221 4.36 -1.45 17.67
C GLY A 221 4.57 -2.52 16.60
N VAL A 222 4.06 -2.25 15.43
CA VAL A 222 4.19 -3.09 14.23
C VAL A 222 4.40 -2.18 13.02
N THR A 223 5.14 -2.62 12.01
CA THR A 223 5.21 -1.88 10.74
C THR A 223 3.90 -2.06 9.97
N GLY A 224 3.49 -1.03 9.24
CA GLY A 224 2.30 -1.12 8.38
C GLY A 224 2.44 -2.22 7.34
N ALA A 225 3.64 -2.39 6.80
CA ALA A 225 3.96 -3.45 5.84
C ALA A 225 3.75 -4.86 6.43
N GLU A 226 4.23 -5.10 7.65
CA GLU A 226 4.04 -6.39 8.34
C GLU A 226 2.56 -6.65 8.65
N LEU A 227 1.84 -5.65 9.15
CA LEU A 227 0.41 -5.76 9.43
C LEU A 227 -0.39 -6.11 8.16
N ALA A 228 -0.10 -5.44 7.05
CA ALA A 228 -0.74 -5.70 5.77
C ALA A 228 -0.39 -7.09 5.21
N GLU A 229 0.87 -7.53 5.33
CA GLU A 229 1.28 -8.87 4.88
C GLU A 229 0.53 -9.97 5.64
N ARG A 230 0.43 -9.83 6.96
CA ARG A 230 -0.35 -10.77 7.80
C ARG A 230 -1.82 -10.82 7.39
N ALA A 231 -2.43 -9.65 7.12
CA ALA A 231 -3.82 -9.57 6.68
C ALA A 231 -4.06 -10.21 5.30
N VAL A 232 -3.14 -10.00 4.33
CA VAL A 232 -3.20 -10.63 3.00
C VAL A 232 -3.12 -12.17 3.11
N VAL A 233 -2.19 -12.68 3.91
CA VAL A 233 -2.05 -14.13 4.15
C VAL A 233 -3.32 -14.68 4.80
N GLN A 234 -3.88 -13.96 5.77
CA GLN A 234 -5.11 -14.34 6.45
C GLN A 234 -6.31 -14.37 5.50
N ALA A 235 -6.48 -13.33 4.67
CA ALA A 235 -7.54 -13.29 3.66
C ALA A 235 -7.41 -14.45 2.65
N GLY A 236 -6.18 -14.70 2.18
CA GLY A 236 -5.88 -15.81 1.25
C GLY A 236 -6.13 -17.19 1.86
N LYS A 237 -5.86 -17.39 3.16
CA LYS A 237 -6.17 -18.63 3.90
C LYS A 237 -7.66 -18.96 3.79
N PHE A 238 -8.54 -17.96 3.86
CA PHE A 238 -9.99 -18.14 3.76
C PHE A 238 -10.51 -18.14 2.31
N GLY A 239 -9.67 -17.87 1.33
CA GLY A 239 -10.02 -17.95 -0.09
C GLY A 239 -10.40 -16.62 -0.74
N ALA A 240 -10.25 -15.48 -0.05
CA ALA A 240 -10.39 -14.17 -0.70
C ALA A 240 -9.38 -14.01 -1.84
N ARG A 241 -9.83 -13.45 -2.97
CA ARG A 241 -8.98 -13.14 -4.12
C ARG A 241 -8.53 -11.68 -4.07
N LEU A 242 -7.28 -11.42 -4.40
CA LEU A 242 -6.71 -10.08 -4.36
C LEU A 242 -5.87 -9.81 -5.61
N PRO A 243 -6.52 -9.57 -6.78
CA PRO A 243 -5.82 -9.15 -7.99
C PRO A 243 -5.27 -7.74 -7.82
N VAL A 244 -3.94 -7.62 -7.75
CA VAL A 244 -3.22 -6.35 -7.73
C VAL A 244 -2.98 -5.85 -9.15
N GLY A 245 -2.80 -4.52 -9.31
CA GLY A 245 -2.69 -3.88 -10.63
C GLY A 245 -4.04 -3.77 -11.33
N THR A 246 -5.14 -3.78 -10.55
CA THR A 246 -6.51 -3.71 -11.04
C THR A 246 -7.13 -2.38 -10.67
N LEU A 247 -7.15 -1.44 -11.61
CA LEU A 247 -7.73 -0.11 -11.42
C LEU A 247 -9.18 -0.09 -11.84
N VAL A 248 -10.06 0.24 -10.91
CA VAL A 248 -11.48 0.53 -11.21
C VAL A 248 -11.60 1.97 -11.69
N THR A 249 -12.16 2.16 -12.89
CA THR A 249 -12.28 3.47 -13.54
C THR A 249 -13.70 4.04 -13.48
N LYS A 250 -14.70 3.17 -13.32
CA LYS A 250 -16.12 3.60 -13.31
C LYS A 250 -16.99 2.57 -12.58
N LEU A 251 -18.02 3.07 -11.90
CA LEU A 251 -19.13 2.30 -11.36
C LEU A 251 -20.41 2.62 -12.13
N THR A 252 -21.10 1.58 -12.58
CA THR A 252 -22.45 1.67 -13.15
C THR A 252 -23.39 0.73 -12.43
N PHE A 253 -24.69 0.95 -12.62
CA PHE A 253 -25.74 0.09 -12.08
C PHE A 253 -26.54 -0.47 -13.25
N ASP A 254 -26.16 -1.66 -13.70
CA ASP A 254 -26.83 -2.38 -14.77
C ASP A 254 -27.71 -3.48 -14.13
N ASN A 255 -29.01 -3.47 -14.42
CA ASN A 255 -29.96 -4.46 -13.88
C ASN A 255 -29.96 -4.58 -12.35
N THR A 256 -29.81 -3.48 -11.61
CA THR A 256 -29.82 -3.42 -10.13
C THR A 256 -28.50 -3.80 -9.45
N TYR A 257 -27.56 -4.43 -10.15
CA TYR A 257 -26.27 -4.81 -9.57
C TYR A 257 -25.18 -3.79 -9.87
N PRO A 258 -24.31 -3.48 -8.90
CA PRO A 258 -23.12 -2.67 -9.16
C PRO A 258 -22.18 -3.41 -10.13
N THR A 259 -21.87 -2.74 -11.24
CA THR A 259 -20.92 -3.19 -12.25
C THR A 259 -19.71 -2.26 -12.28
N LEU A 260 -18.54 -2.83 -12.06
CA LEU A 260 -17.27 -2.13 -12.00
C LEU A 260 -16.55 -2.28 -13.33
N HIS A 261 -16.16 -1.16 -13.92
CA HIS A 261 -15.37 -1.12 -15.15
C HIS A 261 -13.89 -0.94 -14.78
N LEU A 262 -13.06 -1.80 -15.32
CA LEU A 262 -11.62 -1.80 -15.09
C LEU A 262 -10.88 -1.04 -16.20
N GLU A 263 -9.67 -0.58 -15.92
CA GLU A 263 -8.83 0.17 -16.87
C GLU A 263 -8.53 -0.61 -18.17
N ASP A 264 -8.49 -1.93 -18.11
CA ASP A 264 -8.25 -2.84 -19.24
C ASP A 264 -9.48 -3.14 -20.10
N GLY A 265 -10.64 -2.61 -19.72
CA GLY A 265 -11.91 -2.85 -20.37
C GLY A 265 -12.69 -4.07 -19.85
N GLU A 266 -12.11 -4.86 -18.91
CA GLU A 266 -12.85 -5.89 -18.22
C GLU A 266 -13.90 -5.29 -17.29
N THR A 267 -14.92 -6.08 -16.96
CA THR A 267 -15.97 -5.72 -16.01
C THR A 267 -16.14 -6.81 -14.97
N VAL A 268 -16.54 -6.42 -13.77
CA VAL A 268 -16.92 -7.33 -12.70
C VAL A 268 -18.21 -6.85 -12.06
N THR A 269 -19.13 -7.79 -11.85
CA THR A 269 -20.42 -7.53 -11.20
C THR A 269 -20.39 -8.01 -9.75
N ALA A 270 -20.99 -7.25 -8.86
CA ALA A 270 -21.10 -7.57 -7.45
C ALA A 270 -22.56 -7.70 -7.02
N LYS A 271 -22.90 -8.69 -6.17
CA LYS A 271 -24.16 -8.65 -5.44
C LYS A 271 -24.13 -7.53 -4.39
N CYS A 272 -22.99 -7.42 -3.69
CA CYS A 272 -22.68 -6.32 -2.78
C CYS A 272 -21.33 -5.70 -3.12
N LEU A 273 -21.23 -4.38 -3.04
CA LEU A 273 -20.01 -3.62 -3.24
C LEU A 273 -19.56 -2.95 -1.94
N LEU A 274 -18.30 -3.09 -1.57
CA LEU A 274 -17.67 -2.29 -0.52
C LEU A 274 -16.64 -1.31 -1.11
N ILE A 275 -16.90 -0.03 -0.98
CA ILE A 275 -15.99 1.06 -1.32
C ILE A 275 -15.02 1.24 -0.13
N ALA A 276 -13.77 0.77 -0.29
CA ALA A 276 -12.71 0.85 0.72
C ALA A 276 -11.45 1.54 0.17
N THR A 277 -11.63 2.44 -0.80
CA THR A 277 -10.57 3.12 -1.56
C THR A 277 -9.72 4.07 -0.74
N GLY A 278 -10.15 4.37 0.50
CA GLY A 278 -9.42 5.25 1.39
C GLY A 278 -9.37 6.70 0.89
N ALA A 279 -8.26 7.36 1.19
CA ALA A 279 -8.04 8.75 0.79
C ALA A 279 -6.57 8.95 0.47
N ASP A 280 -6.28 9.70 -0.58
CA ASP A 280 -4.92 10.09 -0.96
C ASP A 280 -4.53 11.38 -0.28
N TYR A 281 -3.24 11.59 -0.07
CA TYR A 281 -2.75 12.86 0.50
C TYR A 281 -3.03 14.02 -0.45
N ARG A 282 -3.47 15.13 0.14
CA ARG A 282 -3.67 16.37 -0.58
C ARG A 282 -2.35 16.85 -1.17
N ARG A 283 -2.37 17.22 -2.45
CA ARG A 283 -1.21 17.81 -3.12
C ARG A 283 -0.88 19.16 -2.47
N LEU A 284 0.42 19.37 -2.26
CA LEU A 284 0.91 20.67 -1.80
C LEU A 284 0.83 21.67 -2.94
N ASP A 285 0.18 22.80 -2.69
CA ASP A 285 0.08 23.90 -3.64
C ASP A 285 1.14 24.97 -3.28
N ALA A 286 2.35 24.78 -3.80
CA ALA A 286 3.45 25.72 -3.68
C ALA A 286 4.22 25.78 -5.00
N GLU A 287 4.85 26.92 -5.27
CA GLU A 287 5.61 27.11 -6.51
C GLU A 287 6.75 26.07 -6.63
N GLY A 288 6.88 25.41 -7.78
CA GLY A 288 7.88 24.38 -8.03
C GLY A 288 7.50 22.96 -7.61
N CYS A 289 6.38 22.72 -6.90
CA CYS A 289 5.96 21.38 -6.47
C CYS A 289 5.92 20.37 -7.61
N ALA A 290 5.33 20.73 -8.74
CA ALA A 290 5.18 19.84 -9.89
C ALA A 290 6.54 19.34 -10.45
N GLN A 291 7.59 20.12 -10.32
CA GLN A 291 8.94 19.74 -10.76
C GLN A 291 9.54 18.65 -9.88
N PHE A 292 9.31 18.71 -8.55
CA PHE A 292 9.99 17.86 -7.57
C PHE A 292 9.16 16.69 -7.08
N GLU A 293 7.96 16.48 -7.62
CA GLU A 293 7.12 15.35 -7.23
C GLU A 293 7.79 14.01 -7.57
N GLY A 294 7.99 13.15 -6.55
CA GLY A 294 8.71 11.88 -6.66
C GLY A 294 10.25 11.99 -6.76
N CYS A 295 10.79 13.22 -6.79
CA CYS A 295 12.24 13.48 -6.86
C CYS A 295 12.69 14.60 -5.92
N GLY A 296 12.02 14.74 -4.76
CA GLY A 296 12.27 15.76 -3.74
C GLY A 296 11.02 16.16 -2.98
N LEU A 297 9.82 15.98 -3.55
CA LEU A 297 8.53 16.09 -2.87
C LEU A 297 7.88 14.72 -2.74
N TYR A 298 7.58 14.32 -1.50
CA TYR A 298 7.02 13.01 -1.17
C TYR A 298 5.78 13.15 -0.30
N TYR A 299 4.87 12.16 -0.41
CA TYR A 299 3.63 12.10 0.38
C TYR A 299 3.61 10.91 1.35
N ALA A 300 4.73 10.19 1.47
CA ALA A 300 4.98 9.15 2.45
C ALA A 300 6.42 9.24 2.95
N ALA A 301 6.70 8.74 4.14
CA ALA A 301 8.05 8.63 4.67
C ALA A 301 8.32 7.16 4.97
N THR A 302 8.70 6.42 3.93
CA THR A 302 9.06 5.00 4.00
C THR A 302 10.59 4.83 4.06
N PHE A 303 11.03 3.59 4.12
CA PHE A 303 12.46 3.28 4.07
C PHE A 303 13.10 3.75 2.76
N ASN A 304 12.35 3.73 1.64
CA ASN A 304 12.87 4.16 0.34
C ASN A 304 13.25 5.65 0.33
N GLU A 305 12.35 6.52 0.81
CA GLU A 305 12.61 7.97 0.86
C GLU A 305 13.68 8.28 1.91
N ALA A 306 13.66 7.60 3.05
CA ALA A 306 14.63 7.83 4.12
C ALA A 306 16.07 7.48 3.68
N GLN A 307 16.26 6.44 2.88
CA GLN A 307 17.57 6.13 2.28
C GLN A 307 18.09 7.27 1.40
N MET A 308 17.22 7.88 0.58
CA MET A 308 17.62 8.99 -0.33
C MET A 308 17.99 10.25 0.44
N CYS A 309 17.44 10.43 1.65
CA CYS A 309 17.63 11.62 2.48
C CYS A 309 18.69 11.45 3.58
N ARG A 310 19.38 10.31 3.64
CA ARG A 310 20.32 9.98 4.71
C ARG A 310 21.42 11.05 4.83
N GLY A 311 21.60 11.56 6.05
CA GLY A 311 22.61 12.60 6.34
C GLY A 311 22.31 13.99 5.81
N SER A 312 21.15 14.18 5.12
CA SER A 312 20.71 15.47 4.58
C SER A 312 19.73 16.17 5.54
N ASN A 313 19.49 17.46 5.30
CA ASN A 313 18.35 18.13 5.91
C ASN A 313 17.07 17.75 5.15
N VAL A 314 15.99 17.57 5.89
CA VAL A 314 14.66 17.29 5.33
C VAL A 314 13.63 18.22 5.95
N ALA A 315 12.57 18.51 5.22
CA ALA A 315 11.43 19.26 5.73
C ALA A 315 10.15 18.41 5.68
N LEU A 316 9.26 18.63 6.63
CA LEU A 316 7.92 18.04 6.67
C LEU A 316 6.88 19.14 6.85
N VAL A 317 5.75 19.02 6.17
CA VAL A 317 4.60 19.92 6.33
C VAL A 317 3.43 19.12 6.87
N GLY A 318 2.91 19.52 8.02
CA GLY A 318 1.74 18.92 8.64
C GLY A 318 1.80 18.87 10.16
N GLY A 319 0.66 18.94 10.82
CA GLY A 319 0.54 18.96 12.29
C GLY A 319 -0.14 17.73 12.90
N GLY A 320 -0.50 16.73 12.11
CA GLY A 320 -1.18 15.51 12.60
C GLY A 320 -0.24 14.35 12.89
N ASN A 321 -0.82 13.22 13.35
CA ASN A 321 -0.06 12.02 13.73
C ASN A 321 0.86 11.49 12.62
N SER A 322 0.44 11.51 11.35
CA SER A 322 1.26 11.07 10.22
C SER A 322 2.55 11.90 10.09
N ALA A 323 2.43 13.23 10.21
CA ALA A 323 3.59 14.12 10.21
C ALA A 323 4.51 13.87 11.40
N GLY A 324 3.94 13.66 12.60
CA GLY A 324 4.70 13.37 13.81
C GLY A 324 5.48 12.06 13.73
N GLN A 325 4.84 10.99 13.28
CA GLN A 325 5.50 9.68 13.06
C GLN A 325 6.63 9.79 12.02
N ALA A 326 6.37 10.47 10.91
CA ALA A 326 7.37 10.70 9.87
C ALA A 326 8.55 11.55 10.38
N ALA A 327 8.30 12.60 11.15
CA ALA A 327 9.34 13.45 11.71
C ALA A 327 10.29 12.67 12.62
N VAL A 328 9.74 11.88 13.55
CA VAL A 328 10.53 11.02 14.45
C VAL A 328 11.31 9.95 13.68
N PHE A 329 10.69 9.33 12.70
CA PHE A 329 11.34 8.31 11.86
C PHE A 329 12.51 8.90 11.06
N LEU A 330 12.28 10.01 10.38
CA LEU A 330 13.31 10.67 9.57
C LEU A 330 14.44 11.27 10.41
N ALA A 331 14.14 11.73 11.61
CA ALA A 331 15.16 12.27 12.53
C ALA A 331 16.26 11.28 12.89
N ALA A 332 15.96 9.96 12.85
CA ALA A 332 16.95 8.92 13.09
C ALA A 332 17.97 8.78 11.94
N GLN A 333 17.72 9.33 10.77
CA GLN A 333 18.55 9.18 9.57
C GLN A 333 19.01 10.50 8.96
N ALA A 334 18.19 11.54 9.07
CA ALA A 334 18.49 12.88 8.57
C ALA A 334 19.44 13.63 9.51
N ARG A 335 20.22 14.56 8.93
CA ARG A 335 21.02 15.50 9.73
C ARG A 335 20.14 16.44 10.52
N LYS A 336 19.08 16.95 9.91
CA LYS A 336 18.10 17.86 10.52
C LYS A 336 16.72 17.67 9.89
N VAL A 337 15.69 17.79 10.71
CA VAL A 337 14.28 17.74 10.30
C VAL A 337 13.62 19.09 10.63
N TYR A 338 13.10 19.78 9.63
CA TYR A 338 12.24 20.95 9.79
C TYR A 338 10.78 20.52 9.78
N LEU A 339 10.10 20.61 10.92
CA LEU A 339 8.66 20.32 11.00
C LEU A 339 7.87 21.63 10.86
N VAL A 340 7.24 21.83 9.71
CA VAL A 340 6.50 23.06 9.35
C VAL A 340 5.02 22.87 9.65
N ILE A 341 4.47 23.68 10.53
CA ILE A 341 3.05 23.68 10.88
C ILE A 341 2.41 25.04 10.67
N ARG A 342 1.23 25.04 10.03
CA ARG A 342 0.45 26.26 9.78
C ARG A 342 -0.08 26.91 11.06
N GLY A 343 -0.36 26.10 12.08
CA GLY A 343 -0.81 26.55 13.40
C GLY A 343 0.35 26.84 14.36
N ASN A 344 0.00 27.16 15.60
CA ASN A 344 0.96 27.43 16.67
C ASN A 344 1.11 26.26 17.66
N ASP A 345 0.25 25.25 17.59
CA ASP A 345 0.19 24.16 18.56
C ASP A 345 0.06 22.80 17.87
N LEU A 346 0.91 21.86 18.27
CA LEU A 346 0.88 20.46 17.80
C LEU A 346 -0.18 19.63 18.56
N HIS A 347 -0.51 19.98 19.81
CA HIS A 347 -1.43 19.19 20.64
C HIS A 347 -2.86 19.15 20.09
N LYS A 348 -3.20 20.07 19.19
CA LYS A 348 -4.53 20.14 18.60
C LYS A 348 -4.90 18.89 17.79
N ASP A 349 -3.95 18.37 17.00
CA ASP A 349 -4.21 17.32 15.99
C ASP A 349 -3.24 16.13 16.10
N MET A 350 -2.29 16.16 17.06
CA MET A 350 -1.27 15.14 17.27
C MET A 350 -1.36 14.51 18.66
N SER A 351 -1.16 13.20 18.73
CA SER A 351 -1.14 12.46 20.01
C SER A 351 -0.01 12.95 20.92
N SER A 352 -0.30 13.10 22.21
CA SER A 352 0.64 13.69 23.19
C SER A 352 2.00 12.98 23.23
N TYR A 353 2.04 11.65 23.09
CA TYR A 353 3.31 10.92 23.09
C TYR A 353 4.22 11.29 21.89
N LEU A 354 3.63 11.61 20.73
CA LEU A 354 4.40 12.08 19.56
C LEU A 354 4.91 13.49 19.77
N VAL A 355 4.07 14.38 20.32
CA VAL A 355 4.48 15.77 20.64
C VAL A 355 5.68 15.75 21.58
N GLN A 356 5.60 15.00 22.68
CA GLN A 356 6.70 14.86 23.64
C GLN A 356 7.96 14.31 22.99
N ARG A 357 7.85 13.32 22.13
CA ARG A 357 8.99 12.74 21.41
C ARG A 357 9.63 13.73 20.44
N ILE A 358 8.82 14.52 19.72
CA ILE A 358 9.32 15.59 18.84
C ILE A 358 10.08 16.64 19.62
N GLU A 359 9.54 17.11 20.75
CA GLU A 359 10.15 18.12 21.61
C GLU A 359 11.48 17.64 22.25
N GLN A 360 11.60 16.34 22.50
CA GLN A 360 12.81 15.72 23.05
C GLN A 360 13.86 15.35 21.99
N THR A 361 13.52 15.43 20.70
CA THR A 361 14.43 15.04 19.60
C THR A 361 15.23 16.26 19.12
N PRO A 362 16.54 16.33 19.40
CA PRO A 362 17.32 17.58 19.27
C PRO A 362 17.51 18.06 17.84
N ASN A 363 17.43 17.15 16.85
CA ASN A 363 17.57 17.52 15.44
C ASN A 363 16.24 17.76 14.72
N ILE A 364 15.12 17.86 15.47
CA ILE A 364 13.83 18.35 14.94
C ILE A 364 13.66 19.81 15.31
N GLU A 365 13.56 20.69 14.31
CA GLU A 365 13.21 22.09 14.47
C GLU A 365 11.73 22.31 14.11
N LEU A 366 10.91 22.72 15.08
CA LEU A 366 9.50 23.02 14.89
C LEU A 366 9.31 24.47 14.43
N LEU A 367 8.78 24.66 13.23
CA LEU A 367 8.46 25.95 12.63
C LEU A 367 6.94 26.18 12.71
N ARG A 368 6.52 26.95 13.71
CA ARG A 368 5.12 27.28 13.97
C ARG A 368 4.65 28.46 13.10
N ASN A 369 3.33 28.50 12.83
CA ASN A 369 2.71 29.54 12.00
C ASN A 369 3.40 29.71 10.66
N THR A 370 3.86 28.61 10.06
CA THR A 370 4.74 28.64 8.89
C THR A 370 4.14 27.78 7.76
N GLU A 371 4.27 28.27 6.54
CA GLU A 371 3.81 27.61 5.32
C GLU A 371 4.92 27.56 4.28
N VAL A 372 4.93 26.53 3.42
CA VAL A 372 5.85 26.45 2.29
C VAL A 372 5.29 27.27 1.13
N ARG A 373 6.10 28.14 0.58
CA ARG A 373 5.77 29.04 -0.53
C ARG A 373 6.34 28.58 -1.86
N ARG A 374 7.60 28.11 -1.86
CA ARG A 374 8.34 27.76 -3.07
C ARG A 374 9.29 26.61 -2.80
N MET A 375 9.50 25.76 -3.81
CA MET A 375 10.54 24.76 -3.88
C MET A 375 11.53 25.13 -4.99
N SER A 376 12.83 24.99 -4.73
CA SER A 376 13.89 25.41 -5.65
C SER A 376 15.00 24.37 -5.76
N GLY A 377 15.52 24.20 -6.97
CA GLY A 377 16.59 23.27 -7.29
C GLY A 377 16.70 23.10 -8.81
N ASP A 378 17.59 22.22 -9.24
CA ASP A 378 17.79 21.93 -10.67
C ASP A 378 17.11 20.57 -11.01
N ARG A 379 17.90 19.49 -11.05
CA ARG A 379 17.40 18.11 -11.20
C ARG A 379 16.79 17.56 -9.91
N TYR A 380 17.16 18.10 -8.75
CA TYR A 380 16.72 17.71 -7.44
C TYR A 380 16.49 18.92 -6.56
N LEU A 381 15.70 18.73 -5.51
CA LEU A 381 15.40 19.79 -4.54
C LEU A 381 16.67 20.18 -3.79
N LYS A 382 16.92 21.50 -3.69
CA LYS A 382 18.05 22.09 -2.94
C LYS A 382 17.58 22.91 -1.74
N SER A 383 16.44 23.58 -1.89
CA SER A 383 15.91 24.46 -0.86
C SER A 383 14.39 24.63 -0.98
N ILE A 384 13.79 25.03 0.13
CA ILE A 384 12.41 25.52 0.18
C ILE A 384 12.38 26.92 0.77
N GLU A 385 11.50 27.76 0.29
CA GLU A 385 11.15 29.04 0.89
C GLU A 385 9.91 28.85 1.74
N VAL A 386 9.99 29.25 3.01
CA VAL A 386 8.88 29.21 3.95
C VAL A 386 8.53 30.62 4.41
N VAL A 387 7.26 30.86 4.70
CA VAL A 387 6.77 32.15 5.20
C VAL A 387 6.03 31.97 6.52
N ASN A 388 6.35 32.80 7.50
CA ASN A 388 5.57 32.86 8.72
C ASN A 388 4.26 33.62 8.43
N ASN A 389 3.13 32.96 8.59
CA ASN A 389 1.80 33.50 8.24
C ASN A 389 1.28 34.58 9.23
N LYS A 390 2.02 34.87 10.33
CA LYS A 390 1.71 35.92 11.30
C LYS A 390 2.57 37.16 11.13
N THR A 391 3.86 36.95 10.86
CA THR A 391 4.84 38.06 10.78
C THR A 391 5.15 38.45 9.33
N GLY A 392 4.86 37.56 8.37
CA GLY A 392 5.29 37.72 6.97
C GLY A 392 6.79 37.44 6.74
N GLU A 393 7.52 37.06 7.78
CA GLU A 393 8.95 36.74 7.66
C GLU A 393 9.16 35.54 6.70
N VAL A 394 10.07 35.73 5.76
CA VAL A 394 10.45 34.72 4.78
C VAL A 394 11.80 34.13 5.16
N ARG A 395 11.91 32.81 5.12
CA ARG A 395 13.14 32.08 5.41
C ARG A 395 13.38 31.03 4.34
N THR A 396 14.62 30.92 3.85
CA THR A 396 15.05 29.82 2.96
C THR A 396 15.69 28.73 3.79
N LEU A 397 15.22 27.47 3.60
CA LEU A 397 15.74 26.28 4.26
C LEU A 397 16.42 25.40 3.22
N GLU A 398 17.69 25.11 3.42
CA GLU A 398 18.39 24.10 2.62
C GLU A 398 17.83 22.73 2.99
N THR A 399 17.31 22.00 2.01
CA THR A 399 16.69 20.69 2.21
C THR A 399 16.77 19.84 0.95
N ALA A 400 17.08 18.57 1.10
CA ALA A 400 17.10 17.59 -0.01
C ALA A 400 15.72 17.00 -0.30
N ALA A 401 14.79 17.06 0.66
CA ALA A 401 13.44 16.54 0.49
C ALA A 401 12.42 17.29 1.34
N LEU A 402 11.20 17.37 0.80
CA LEU A 402 10.01 17.86 1.47
C LEU A 402 8.97 16.73 1.53
N PHE A 403 8.45 16.47 2.71
CA PHE A 403 7.40 15.50 2.96
C PHE A 403 6.10 16.22 3.31
N SER A 404 5.01 15.93 2.59
CA SER A 404 3.73 16.63 2.76
C SER A 404 2.66 15.74 3.38
N PHE A 405 2.13 16.16 4.55
CA PHE A 405 1.07 15.50 5.31
C PHE A 405 -0.05 16.48 5.66
N ILE A 406 -0.54 17.23 4.66
CA ILE A 406 -1.49 18.35 4.83
C ILE A 406 -2.97 17.97 4.76
N GLY A 407 -3.28 16.72 5.06
CA GLY A 407 -4.62 16.16 4.99
C GLY A 407 -4.81 15.26 3.78
N ALA A 408 -6.03 14.75 3.61
CA ALA A 408 -6.34 13.77 2.60
C ALA A 408 -7.61 14.13 1.84
N VAL A 409 -7.72 13.66 0.59
CA VAL A 409 -8.90 13.71 -0.26
C VAL A 409 -9.35 12.29 -0.59
N PRO A 410 -10.64 11.97 -0.56
CA PRO A 410 -11.11 10.63 -0.85
C PRO A 410 -10.92 10.30 -2.32
N TRP A 411 -10.54 9.05 -2.63
CA TRP A 411 -10.52 8.58 -4.00
C TRP A 411 -11.91 8.07 -4.39
N SER A 412 -12.75 8.97 -4.88
CA SER A 412 -14.18 8.75 -5.15
C SER A 412 -14.66 9.24 -6.52
N GLU A 413 -13.76 9.64 -7.42
CA GLU A 413 -14.11 10.20 -8.73
C GLU A 413 -14.73 9.17 -9.69
N TRP A 414 -14.36 7.90 -9.52
CA TRP A 414 -14.86 6.76 -10.30
C TRP A 414 -16.29 6.32 -9.92
N LEU A 415 -16.81 6.84 -8.81
CA LEU A 415 -18.12 6.48 -8.32
C LEU A 415 -19.24 7.11 -9.18
N SER A 416 -20.31 6.34 -9.39
CA SER A 416 -21.55 6.85 -9.96
C SER A 416 -22.06 8.08 -9.20
N PRO A 417 -22.71 9.05 -9.87
CA PRO A 417 -23.41 10.16 -9.21
C PRO A 417 -24.47 9.71 -8.18
N GLU A 418 -24.99 8.49 -8.32
CA GLU A 418 -25.94 7.88 -7.38
C GLU A 418 -25.35 7.61 -6.00
N ILE A 419 -24.02 7.55 -5.88
CA ILE A 419 -23.33 7.47 -4.60
C ILE A 419 -23.09 8.87 -4.07
N GLU A 420 -23.91 9.28 -3.11
CA GLU A 420 -23.83 10.61 -2.51
C GLU A 420 -22.52 10.85 -1.75
N ARG A 421 -21.98 12.05 -1.94
CA ARG A 421 -20.74 12.52 -1.31
C ARG A 421 -20.99 13.83 -0.57
N ASP A 422 -20.18 14.10 0.43
CA ASP A 422 -20.17 15.40 1.08
C ASP A 422 -19.43 16.46 0.22
N ALA A 423 -19.43 17.71 0.66
CA ALA A 423 -18.79 18.82 -0.05
C ALA A 423 -17.25 18.65 -0.25
N LYS A 424 -16.64 17.68 0.45
CA LYS A 424 -15.20 17.35 0.33
C LYS A 424 -14.97 16.08 -0.50
N GLY A 425 -16.03 15.46 -1.03
CA GLY A 425 -15.97 14.26 -1.85
C GLY A 425 -16.03 12.93 -1.07
N PHE A 426 -16.12 12.95 0.29
CA PHE A 426 -16.27 11.74 1.09
C PHE A 426 -17.64 11.11 0.94
N VAL A 427 -17.69 9.77 0.87
CA VAL A 427 -18.93 9.00 0.69
C VAL A 427 -19.81 9.10 1.93
N ARG A 428 -21.07 9.48 1.75
CA ARG A 428 -22.08 9.54 2.81
C ARG A 428 -22.69 8.15 3.03
N THR A 429 -22.97 7.81 4.28
CA THR A 429 -23.51 6.48 4.64
C THR A 429 -24.55 6.57 5.77
N GLY A 430 -25.35 5.52 5.92
CA GLY A 430 -26.28 5.34 7.02
C GLY A 430 -27.36 6.40 7.07
N PRO A 431 -27.69 6.94 8.25
CA PRO A 431 -28.76 7.94 8.39
C PRO A 431 -28.60 9.18 7.50
N ALA A 432 -27.37 9.51 7.09
CA ALA A 432 -27.08 10.67 6.26
C ALA A 432 -27.63 10.54 4.82
N VAL A 433 -27.98 9.34 4.39
CA VAL A 433 -28.52 9.06 3.04
C VAL A 433 -29.95 8.57 3.05
N SER A 434 -30.63 8.54 4.20
CA SER A 434 -32.01 8.06 4.34
C SER A 434 -33.05 8.85 3.53
N GLN A 435 -32.72 10.08 3.14
CA GLN A 435 -33.56 10.97 2.32
C GLN A 435 -33.04 11.11 0.89
N SER A 436 -32.09 10.28 0.49
CA SER A 436 -31.55 10.27 -0.87
C SER A 436 -32.63 9.87 -1.88
N PRO A 437 -32.67 10.51 -3.06
CA PRO A 437 -33.58 10.10 -4.14
C PRO A 437 -33.21 8.71 -4.69
N TYR A 438 -32.01 8.24 -4.44
CA TYR A 438 -31.52 6.91 -4.86
C TYR A 438 -31.80 5.82 -3.84
N TRP A 439 -32.26 6.19 -2.62
CA TRP A 439 -32.63 5.22 -1.59
C TRP A 439 -34.06 4.73 -1.81
N THR A 440 -34.23 3.54 -2.33
CA THR A 440 -35.56 2.98 -2.72
C THR A 440 -36.15 2.01 -1.69
N PRO A 441 -35.39 1.34 -0.80
CA PRO A 441 -35.97 0.41 0.18
C PRO A 441 -36.84 1.11 1.22
N ARG A 442 -37.81 0.37 1.78
CA ARG A 442 -38.67 0.87 2.88
C ARG A 442 -37.95 0.91 4.24
N ARG A 443 -36.86 0.10 4.38
CA ARG A 443 -36.03 0.13 5.59
C ARG A 443 -35.09 1.34 5.62
N GLN A 444 -34.54 1.63 6.79
CA GLN A 444 -33.44 2.59 6.92
C GLN A 444 -32.13 2.00 6.34
N PRO A 445 -31.24 2.84 5.79
CA PRO A 445 -29.90 2.38 5.40
C PRO A 445 -29.15 1.79 6.59
N PHE A 446 -28.42 0.69 6.38
CA PHE A 446 -27.46 0.21 7.37
C PHE A 446 -26.37 1.25 7.62
N LEU A 447 -25.71 1.22 8.77
CA LEU A 447 -24.77 2.26 9.21
C LEU A 447 -23.70 2.61 8.17
N LEU A 448 -23.20 1.63 7.43
CA LEU A 448 -22.16 1.80 6.41
C LEU A 448 -22.69 1.72 4.98
N GLU A 449 -24.01 1.60 4.80
CA GLU A 449 -24.65 1.57 3.48
C GLU A 449 -24.73 2.97 2.88
N THR A 450 -24.44 3.08 1.60
CA THR A 450 -24.46 4.35 0.85
C THR A 450 -25.88 4.72 0.42
N SER A 451 -26.03 5.75 -0.40
CA SER A 451 -27.30 6.14 -1.03
C SER A 451 -27.85 5.09 -2.01
N HIS A 452 -27.07 4.08 -2.38
CA HIS A 452 -27.53 2.98 -3.23
C HIS A 452 -27.56 1.67 -2.42
N PRO A 453 -28.70 0.93 -2.41
CA PRO A 453 -28.83 -0.33 -1.66
C PRO A 453 -27.78 -1.37 -2.09
N GLY A 454 -27.22 -2.11 -1.11
CA GLY A 454 -26.20 -3.12 -1.35
C GLY A 454 -24.81 -2.58 -1.66
N VAL A 455 -24.64 -1.24 -1.66
CA VAL A 455 -23.35 -0.58 -1.79
C VAL A 455 -22.94 0.03 -0.45
N PHE A 456 -21.81 -0.38 0.07
CA PHE A 456 -21.26 0.02 1.38
C PHE A 456 -20.01 0.84 1.21
N ALA A 457 -19.65 1.63 2.21
CA ALA A 457 -18.37 2.32 2.28
C ALA A 457 -17.76 2.20 3.67
N ALA A 458 -16.44 1.97 3.74
CA ALA A 458 -15.70 1.81 4.99
C ALA A 458 -14.31 2.45 4.94
N GLY A 459 -13.81 2.87 6.10
CA GLY A 459 -12.51 3.50 6.26
C GLY A 459 -12.48 4.96 5.81
N ASP A 460 -11.32 5.43 5.39
CA ASP A 460 -11.03 6.85 5.20
C ASP A 460 -11.78 7.51 4.03
N VAL A 461 -12.36 6.72 3.12
CA VAL A 461 -13.23 7.23 2.04
C VAL A 461 -14.58 7.72 2.55
N ARG A 462 -15.00 7.26 3.74
CA ARG A 462 -16.31 7.55 4.31
C ARG A 462 -16.34 8.92 5.01
N SER A 463 -17.41 9.67 4.82
CA SER A 463 -17.67 10.92 5.52
C SER A 463 -17.82 10.66 7.03
N GLY A 464 -17.13 11.44 7.84
CA GLY A 464 -17.15 11.31 9.30
C GLY A 464 -16.37 10.12 9.88
N SER A 465 -15.60 9.38 9.05
CA SER A 465 -14.77 8.27 9.56
C SER A 465 -13.66 8.77 10.47
N VAL A 466 -13.36 7.99 11.50
CA VAL A 466 -12.19 8.20 12.36
C VAL A 466 -10.96 7.63 11.66
N LYS A 467 -10.05 8.49 11.22
CA LYS A 467 -8.86 8.11 10.44
C LYS A 467 -7.81 7.41 11.30
N ARG A 468 -8.09 6.15 11.62
CA ARG A 468 -7.24 5.23 12.38
C ARG A 468 -7.32 3.82 11.80
N VAL A 469 -6.22 3.09 11.84
CA VAL A 469 -6.16 1.70 11.37
C VAL A 469 -7.22 0.83 12.05
N ALA A 470 -7.33 0.89 13.37
CA ALA A 470 -8.31 0.10 14.13
C ALA A 470 -9.76 0.43 13.75
N SER A 471 -10.08 1.71 13.52
CA SER A 471 -11.42 2.14 13.09
C SER A 471 -11.75 1.59 11.69
N SER A 472 -10.80 1.69 10.76
CA SER A 472 -10.96 1.15 9.40
C SER A 472 -11.16 -0.37 9.40
N VAL A 473 -10.38 -1.12 10.22
CA VAL A 473 -10.55 -2.56 10.40
C VAL A 473 -11.93 -2.88 10.95
N GLY A 474 -12.38 -2.16 11.98
CA GLY A 474 -13.72 -2.35 12.56
C GLY A 474 -14.85 -2.05 11.58
N GLU A 475 -14.73 -0.98 10.79
CA GLU A 475 -15.73 -0.66 9.76
C GLU A 475 -15.76 -1.73 8.65
N GLY A 476 -14.60 -2.24 8.21
CA GLY A 476 -14.53 -3.32 7.22
C GLY A 476 -15.20 -4.61 7.70
N ALA A 477 -14.95 -4.99 8.95
CA ALA A 477 -15.59 -6.16 9.57
C ALA A 477 -17.11 -5.95 9.71
N MET A 478 -17.54 -4.78 10.19
CA MET A 478 -18.96 -4.45 10.35
C MET A 478 -19.69 -4.41 9.00
N ALA A 479 -19.06 -3.96 7.93
CA ALA A 479 -19.64 -3.94 6.61
C ALA A 479 -20.05 -5.34 6.13
N VAL A 480 -19.27 -6.36 6.43
CA VAL A 480 -19.60 -7.76 6.07
C VAL A 480 -20.86 -8.25 6.76
N GLN A 481 -21.07 -7.89 8.04
CA GLN A 481 -22.33 -8.18 8.72
C GLN A 481 -23.53 -7.59 7.97
N PHE A 482 -23.44 -6.34 7.52
CA PHE A 482 -24.51 -5.70 6.76
C PHE A 482 -24.66 -6.29 5.36
N VAL A 483 -23.58 -6.75 4.73
CA VAL A 483 -23.63 -7.51 3.48
C VAL A 483 -24.48 -8.78 3.65
N HIS A 484 -24.27 -9.56 4.71
CA HIS A 484 -25.08 -10.74 4.99
C HIS A 484 -26.55 -10.41 5.23
N GLU A 485 -26.85 -9.29 5.91
CA GLU A 485 -28.22 -8.85 6.12
C GLU A 485 -28.89 -8.44 4.80
N PHE A 486 -28.17 -7.70 3.94
CA PHE A 486 -28.66 -7.33 2.62
C PHE A 486 -28.90 -8.54 1.71
N LEU A 487 -27.98 -9.50 1.68
CA LEU A 487 -28.12 -10.71 0.84
C LEU A 487 -29.32 -11.60 1.26
N LYS A 488 -29.77 -11.52 2.51
CA LYS A 488 -31.00 -12.21 2.96
C LYS A 488 -32.28 -11.52 2.47
N GLU A 489 -32.21 -10.23 2.12
CA GLU A 489 -33.36 -9.47 1.59
C GLU A 489 -33.55 -9.67 0.08
N MET A 490 -32.53 -10.20 -0.63
CA MET A 490 -32.57 -10.52 -2.06
C MET A 490 -33.28 -11.85 -2.32
#